data_e175be655204ae2d6c3860baeac25cf1
#
_entry.id   e175be655204ae2d6c3860baeac25cf1
#
_cell.length_a   1.000
_cell.length_b   1.000
_cell.length_c   1.000
_cell.angle_alpha   90.00
_cell.angle_beta   90.00
_cell.angle_gamma   90.00
#
_symmetry.space_group_name_H-M   'P 1'
#
loop_
_entity.id
_entity.type
_entity.pdbx_description
1 polymer ?
#
loop_
_entity_poly.entity_id
_entity_poly.type
_entity_poly.pdbx_seq_one_letter_code
_entity_poly.pdbx_strand_id
1 'polypeptide(L)'
;MQAFLISMHFYQRNMEAMYTETEYLLKEVLNEELHRKQLELNMFYVSRIVVDTVPLTIRVTTSEGVKTYTVDLQKSKKNISQSMAERSWHSIVCMKSCLSTDSLQQLWNERLKKSKIFANTDIHISITHLDNTTSYFKCKTCDDLCFGTHKITFYVGNRCEIEITAFWSYLWQAIYQYNSTPFEVIGIVAAVLIIIFCSWYLTKRYISLIPQHYNLTLFISS
;
A
#
# COMPACT_ATOMS: atom_id res chain seq x y z
N MET A 1 21.70 -22.67 -1.99
CA MET A 1 20.36 -22.75 -1.41
C MET A 1 20.17 -21.77 -0.24
N GLN A 2 21.02 -21.75 0.78
CA GLN A 2 20.88 -20.83 1.94
C GLN A 2 20.89 -19.34 1.57
N ALA A 3 21.78 -18.87 0.70
CA ALA A 3 21.85 -17.47 0.27
C ALA A 3 20.55 -16.99 -0.43
N PHE A 4 19.92 -17.87 -1.21
CA PHE A 4 18.63 -17.58 -1.85
C PHE A 4 17.50 -17.45 -0.83
N LEU A 5 17.47 -18.32 0.18
CA LEU A 5 16.48 -18.26 1.25
C LEU A 5 16.62 -16.98 2.09
N ILE A 6 17.87 -16.57 2.39
CA ILE A 6 18.16 -15.32 3.11
C ILE A 6 17.67 -14.10 2.31
N SER A 7 17.98 -14.07 1.01
CA SER A 7 17.54 -12.97 0.13
C SER A 7 16.02 -12.89 0.01
N MET A 8 15.35 -14.05 -0.08
CA MET A 8 13.90 -14.12 -0.15
C MET A 8 13.23 -13.66 1.16
N HIS A 9 13.78 -14.07 2.30
CA HIS A 9 13.30 -13.64 3.61
C HIS A 9 13.47 -12.13 3.83
N PHE A 10 14.64 -11.60 3.45
CA PHE A 10 14.91 -10.16 3.49
C PHE A 10 13.93 -9.38 2.61
N TYR A 11 13.67 -9.84 1.39
CA TYR A 11 12.71 -9.25 0.48
C TYR A 11 11.30 -9.21 1.08
N GLN A 12 10.83 -10.34 1.61
CA GLN A 12 9.49 -10.42 2.22
C GLN A 12 9.36 -9.49 3.43
N ARG A 13 10.33 -9.48 4.33
CA ARG A 13 10.34 -8.60 5.51
C ARG A 13 10.25 -7.13 5.11
N ASN A 14 11.07 -6.69 4.15
CA ASN A 14 11.08 -5.30 3.72
C ASN A 14 9.80 -4.93 2.96
N MET A 15 9.24 -5.84 2.19
CA MET A 15 7.98 -5.64 1.51
C MET A 15 6.82 -5.45 2.49
N GLU A 16 6.73 -6.29 3.52
CA GLU A 16 5.70 -6.17 4.56
C GLU A 16 5.86 -4.86 5.36
N ALA A 17 7.08 -4.51 5.73
CA ALA A 17 7.37 -3.26 6.43
C ALA A 17 7.01 -2.04 5.57
N MET A 18 7.38 -2.05 4.29
CA MET A 18 7.06 -0.98 3.34
C MET A 18 5.55 -0.87 3.09
N TYR A 19 4.83 -2.01 3.02
CA TYR A 19 3.37 -2.02 2.89
C TYR A 19 2.71 -1.39 4.12
N THR A 20 3.11 -1.81 5.32
CA THR A 20 2.57 -1.28 6.58
C THR A 20 2.83 0.22 6.72
N GLU A 21 4.03 0.68 6.38
CA GLU A 21 4.38 2.10 6.41
C GLU A 21 3.57 2.89 5.37
N THR A 22 3.40 2.36 4.18
CA THR A 22 2.61 2.99 3.11
C THR A 22 1.13 3.14 3.50
N GLU A 23 0.56 2.11 4.13
CA GLU A 23 -0.80 2.14 4.67
C GLU A 23 -0.95 3.16 5.80
N TYR A 24 0.00 3.19 6.72
CA TYR A 24 0.04 4.16 7.81
C TYR A 24 0.09 5.60 7.30
N LEU A 25 0.99 5.89 6.36
CA LEU A 25 1.15 7.22 5.77
C LEU A 25 -0.11 7.68 5.02
N LEU A 26 -0.79 6.77 4.31
CA LEU A 26 -2.06 7.10 3.68
C LEU A 26 -3.12 7.47 4.70
N LYS A 27 -3.22 6.71 5.80
CA LYS A 27 -4.16 7.00 6.88
C LYS A 27 -3.87 8.35 7.54
N GLU A 28 -2.60 8.67 7.76
CA GLU A 28 -2.18 9.97 8.30
C GLU A 28 -2.60 11.12 7.37
N VAL A 29 -2.34 11.00 6.08
CA VAL A 29 -2.72 12.01 5.06
C VAL A 29 -4.23 12.20 4.99
N LEU A 30 -4.99 11.12 5.06
CA LEU A 30 -6.46 11.21 5.08
C LEU A 30 -6.98 11.95 6.31
N ASN A 31 -6.42 11.68 7.48
CA ASN A 31 -6.77 12.39 8.71
C ASN A 31 -6.41 13.88 8.63
N GLU A 32 -5.22 14.19 8.11
CA GLU A 32 -4.76 15.57 7.91
C GLU A 32 -5.70 16.34 6.98
N GLU A 33 -6.07 15.75 5.85
CA GLU A 33 -6.97 16.36 4.88
C GLU A 33 -8.38 16.57 5.44
N LEU A 34 -8.92 15.59 6.15
CA LEU A 34 -10.22 15.71 6.83
C LEU A 34 -10.20 16.82 7.88
N HIS A 35 -9.12 16.90 8.66
CA HIS A 35 -8.94 17.96 9.65
C HIS A 35 -8.81 19.36 9.00
N ARG A 36 -8.04 19.46 7.91
CA ARG A 36 -7.91 20.69 7.12
C ARG A 36 -9.26 21.17 6.60
N LYS A 37 -10.06 20.26 6.03
CA LYS A 37 -11.42 20.54 5.55
C LYS A 37 -12.35 20.99 6.69
N GLN A 38 -12.22 20.40 7.86
CA GLN A 38 -12.95 20.80 9.05
C GLN A 38 -12.64 22.25 9.45
N LEU A 39 -11.37 22.64 9.45
CA LEU A 39 -10.94 24.00 9.75
C LEU A 39 -11.45 25.00 8.69
N GLU A 40 -11.36 24.66 7.41
CA GLU A 40 -11.88 25.49 6.30
C GLU A 40 -13.39 25.77 6.44
N LEU A 41 -14.15 24.81 6.93
CA LEU A 41 -15.59 24.94 7.16
C LEU A 41 -15.92 25.67 8.46
N ASN A 42 -14.92 26.10 9.26
CA ASN A 42 -15.09 26.67 10.60
C ASN A 42 -15.96 25.80 11.51
N MET A 43 -15.87 24.50 11.37
CA MET A 43 -16.69 23.56 12.10
C MET A 43 -15.87 23.02 13.28
N PHE A 44 -16.33 23.27 14.50
CA PHE A 44 -15.74 22.74 15.72
C PHE A 44 -16.58 21.57 16.23
N TYR A 45 -15.92 20.47 16.49
CA TYR A 45 -16.55 19.30 17.06
C TYR A 45 -16.21 19.18 18.53
N VAL A 46 -17.24 19.15 19.36
CA VAL A 46 -17.11 18.81 20.76
C VAL A 46 -17.65 17.40 20.94
N SER A 47 -16.77 16.42 21.01
CA SER A 47 -17.16 15.05 21.31
C SER A 47 -17.70 14.96 22.73
N ARG A 48 -18.98 14.73 22.87
CA ARG A 48 -19.52 14.13 24.08
C ARG A 48 -19.71 12.62 23.80
N ILE A 49 -18.75 11.86 24.27
CA ILE A 49 -18.83 10.42 24.64
C ILE A 49 -19.36 9.42 23.60
N VAL A 50 -18.49 8.62 23.05
CA VAL A 50 -18.17 7.25 23.49
C VAL A 50 -19.37 6.33 23.61
N VAL A 51 -19.82 5.85 22.46
CA VAL A 51 -20.24 4.46 22.37
C VAL A 51 -19.24 3.80 21.43
N ASP A 52 -18.33 2.99 21.96
CA ASP A 52 -17.24 2.35 21.22
C ASP A 52 -17.71 1.24 20.27
N THR A 53 -19.02 1.04 20.17
CA THR A 53 -19.60 0.05 19.26
C THR A 53 -20.33 0.74 18.13
N VAL A 54 -19.78 0.61 16.92
CA VAL A 54 -20.46 1.06 15.71
C VAL A 54 -21.69 0.16 15.50
N PRO A 55 -22.91 0.74 15.50
CA PRO A 55 -24.10 -0.05 15.27
C PRO A 55 -24.11 -0.62 13.84
N LEU A 56 -24.58 -1.85 13.68
CA LEU A 56 -24.74 -2.47 12.36
C LEU A 56 -25.80 -1.77 11.51
N THR A 57 -26.65 -0.92 12.11
CA THR A 57 -27.69 -0.18 11.42
C THR A 57 -27.66 1.29 11.80
N ILE A 58 -27.68 2.15 10.80
CA ILE A 58 -27.69 3.61 10.96
C ILE A 58 -28.99 4.17 10.39
N ARG A 59 -29.66 4.98 11.18
CA ARG A 59 -30.85 5.71 10.75
C ARG A 59 -30.47 7.14 10.36
N VAL A 60 -30.81 7.53 9.15
CA VAL A 60 -30.58 8.87 8.64
C VAL A 60 -31.94 9.52 8.41
N THR A 61 -32.19 10.62 9.10
CA THR A 61 -33.40 11.42 8.90
C THR A 61 -33.12 12.50 7.85
N THR A 62 -33.90 12.52 6.79
CA THR A 62 -33.88 13.50 5.71
C THR A 62 -35.23 14.23 5.62
N SER A 63 -35.31 15.23 4.76
CA SER A 63 -36.61 15.88 4.45
C SER A 63 -37.62 14.90 3.83
N GLU A 64 -37.17 13.81 3.23
CA GLU A 64 -38.01 12.76 2.61
C GLU A 64 -38.45 11.66 3.59
N GLY A 65 -37.95 11.69 4.84
CA GLY A 65 -38.26 10.72 5.89
C GLY A 65 -37.00 10.04 6.51
N VAL A 66 -37.25 8.93 7.19
CA VAL A 66 -36.20 8.15 7.87
C VAL A 66 -35.79 6.95 7.01
N LYS A 67 -34.53 6.93 6.59
CA LYS A 67 -33.94 5.78 5.88
C LYS A 67 -33.01 5.01 6.83
N THR A 68 -33.07 3.69 6.78
CA THR A 68 -32.20 2.80 7.57
C THR A 68 -31.19 2.12 6.65
N TYR A 69 -29.92 2.18 7.04
CA TYR A 69 -28.79 1.60 6.30
C TYR A 69 -28.11 0.54 7.15
N THR A 70 -27.78 -0.57 6.54
CA THR A 70 -26.94 -1.60 7.17
C THR A 70 -25.48 -1.31 6.87
N VAL A 71 -24.65 -1.30 7.89
CA VAL A 71 -23.21 -1.09 7.74
C VAL A 71 -22.53 -2.45 7.59
N ASP A 72 -21.76 -2.61 6.53
CA ASP A 72 -20.92 -3.77 6.33
C ASP A 72 -19.79 -3.79 7.39
N LEU A 73 -19.72 -4.87 8.16
CA LEU A 73 -18.73 -5.05 9.22
C LEU A 73 -17.29 -5.00 8.69
N GLN A 74 -17.05 -5.53 7.49
CA GLN A 74 -15.74 -5.53 6.84
C GLN A 74 -15.31 -4.09 6.49
N LYS A 75 -16.22 -3.31 5.91
CA LYS A 75 -15.98 -1.90 5.62
C LYS A 75 -15.79 -1.10 6.90
N SER A 76 -16.59 -1.38 7.93
CA SER A 76 -16.51 -0.70 9.22
C SER A 76 -15.15 -0.92 9.91
N LYS A 77 -14.55 -2.11 9.83
CA LYS A 77 -13.21 -2.39 10.37
C LYS A 77 -12.11 -1.58 9.68
N LYS A 78 -12.28 -1.28 8.40
CA LYS A 78 -11.35 -0.48 7.59
C LYS A 78 -11.71 1.02 7.58
N ASN A 79 -12.66 1.46 8.40
CA ASN A 79 -12.96 2.87 8.52
C ASN A 79 -11.78 3.59 9.21
N ILE A 80 -11.48 4.80 8.75
CA ILE A 80 -10.37 5.61 9.25
C ILE A 80 -10.52 5.94 10.73
N SER A 81 -11.76 6.10 11.19
CA SER A 81 -12.10 6.29 12.60
C SER A 81 -12.90 5.10 13.15
N GLN A 82 -12.66 4.78 14.42
CA GLN A 82 -13.46 3.80 15.16
C GLN A 82 -14.56 4.47 16.00
N SER A 83 -14.51 5.80 16.18
CA SER A 83 -15.51 6.57 16.92
C SER A 83 -16.71 6.92 16.05
N MET A 84 -17.91 6.56 16.48
CA MET A 84 -19.16 6.93 15.77
C MET A 84 -19.34 8.44 15.61
N ALA A 85 -18.95 9.18 16.63
CA ALA A 85 -19.05 10.62 16.62
C ALA A 85 -18.13 11.23 15.55
N GLU A 86 -16.90 10.75 15.45
CA GLU A 86 -15.95 11.19 14.45
C GLU A 86 -16.36 10.77 13.03
N ARG A 87 -16.89 9.55 12.86
CA ARG A 87 -17.46 9.10 11.58
C ARG A 87 -18.60 9.99 11.10
N SER A 88 -19.54 10.33 12.01
CA SER A 88 -20.65 11.23 11.68
C SER A 88 -20.15 12.60 11.24
N TRP A 89 -19.10 13.05 11.92
CA TRP A 89 -18.46 14.31 11.60
C TRP A 89 -17.78 14.28 10.22
N HIS A 90 -17.05 13.22 9.93
CA HIS A 90 -16.45 12.99 8.60
C HIS A 90 -17.51 12.98 7.50
N SER A 91 -18.68 12.36 7.74
CA SER A 91 -19.80 12.40 6.80
C SER A 91 -20.23 13.83 6.51
N ILE A 92 -20.41 14.68 7.55
CA ILE A 92 -20.84 16.06 7.39
C ILE A 92 -19.78 16.89 6.65
N VAL A 93 -18.50 16.74 7.00
CA VAL A 93 -17.41 17.45 6.33
C VAL A 93 -17.37 17.10 4.85
N CYS A 94 -17.43 15.82 4.50
CA CYS A 94 -17.37 15.37 3.12
C CYS A 94 -18.64 15.71 2.31
N MET A 95 -19.80 15.83 2.95
CA MET A 95 -21.02 16.34 2.29
C MET A 95 -20.90 17.82 1.90
N LYS A 96 -20.20 18.62 2.71
CA LYS A 96 -20.02 20.07 2.47
C LYS A 96 -18.81 20.38 1.60
N SER A 97 -17.75 19.58 1.68
CA SER A 97 -16.50 19.79 0.94
C SER A 97 -15.95 18.46 0.51
N CYS A 98 -16.02 18.18 -0.79
CA CYS A 98 -15.48 16.95 -1.35
C CYS A 98 -13.96 16.84 -1.13
N LEU A 99 -13.49 15.61 -0.88
CA LEU A 99 -12.06 15.28 -0.88
C LEU A 99 -11.53 15.38 -2.30
N SER A 100 -10.37 16.01 -2.46
CA SER A 100 -9.70 16.11 -3.76
C SER A 100 -8.71 14.94 -3.91
N THR A 101 -8.87 14.15 -4.96
CA THR A 101 -7.93 13.07 -5.31
C THR A 101 -6.53 13.60 -5.55
N ASP A 102 -6.40 14.73 -6.25
CA ASP A 102 -5.11 15.33 -6.61
C ASP A 102 -4.36 15.82 -5.35
N SER A 103 -5.09 16.49 -4.43
CA SER A 103 -4.51 16.95 -3.16
C SER A 103 -4.04 15.79 -2.29
N LEU A 104 -4.85 14.75 -2.15
CA LEU A 104 -4.50 13.56 -1.38
C LEU A 104 -3.30 12.84 -1.98
N GLN A 105 -3.26 12.68 -3.30
CA GLN A 105 -2.15 12.03 -3.99
C GLN A 105 -0.85 12.81 -3.84
N GLN A 106 -0.90 14.13 -3.97
CA GLN A 106 0.27 14.98 -3.77
C GLN A 106 0.82 14.84 -2.35
N LEU A 107 -0.04 15.00 -1.33
CA LEU A 107 0.35 14.86 0.07
C LEU A 107 0.92 13.47 0.39
N TRP A 108 0.27 12.42 -0.11
CA TRP A 108 0.73 11.05 0.10
C TRP A 108 2.10 10.82 -0.56
N ASN A 109 2.30 11.27 -1.79
CA ASN A 109 3.58 11.19 -2.48
C ASN A 109 4.70 11.94 -1.74
N GLU A 110 4.40 13.10 -1.16
CA GLU A 110 5.36 13.83 -0.34
C GLU A 110 5.76 13.06 0.92
N ARG A 111 4.79 12.42 1.60
CA ARG A 111 5.05 11.58 2.77
C ARG A 111 5.87 10.34 2.42
N LEU A 112 5.50 9.64 1.34
CA LEU A 112 6.25 8.48 0.84
C LEU A 112 7.70 8.83 0.53
N LYS A 113 7.95 9.95 -0.16
CA LYS A 113 9.31 10.42 -0.45
C LYS A 113 10.11 10.73 0.81
N LYS A 114 9.50 11.34 1.84
CA LYS A 114 10.15 11.60 3.13
C LYS A 114 10.54 10.29 3.84
N SER A 115 9.71 9.26 3.73
CA SER A 115 9.99 7.90 4.23
C SER A 115 10.88 7.08 3.30
N LYS A 116 11.44 7.67 2.24
CA LYS A 116 12.30 7.01 1.23
C LYS A 116 11.60 5.86 0.49
N ILE A 117 10.28 5.91 0.40
CA ILE A 117 9.48 4.97 -0.38
C ILE A 117 9.25 5.59 -1.76
N PHE A 118 9.90 5.02 -2.78
CA PHE A 118 9.76 5.45 -4.16
C PHE A 118 8.77 4.54 -4.88
N ALA A 119 7.54 5.00 -5.03
CA ALA A 119 6.45 4.27 -5.65
C ALA A 119 5.66 5.17 -6.61
N ASN A 120 5.08 4.55 -7.63
CA ASN A 120 4.03 5.17 -8.43
C ASN A 120 2.70 4.97 -7.70
N THR A 121 1.92 6.02 -7.58
CA THR A 121 0.68 6.02 -6.81
C THR A 121 -0.51 6.51 -7.61
N ASP A 122 -1.69 6.00 -7.29
CA ASP A 122 -2.97 6.50 -7.81
C ASP A 122 -4.04 6.40 -6.72
N ILE A 123 -4.91 7.42 -6.61
CA ILE A 123 -5.99 7.46 -5.62
C ILE A 123 -7.33 7.58 -6.32
N HIS A 124 -8.22 6.66 -5.99
CA HIS A 124 -9.62 6.67 -6.41
C HIS A 124 -10.52 6.94 -5.21
N ILE A 125 -11.50 7.79 -5.38
CA ILE A 125 -12.54 8.06 -4.38
C ILE A 125 -13.88 7.66 -4.97
N SER A 126 -14.65 6.87 -4.23
CA SER A 126 -16.01 6.48 -4.57
C SER A 126 -16.94 6.94 -3.45
N ILE A 127 -17.98 7.67 -3.79
CA ILE A 127 -18.96 8.21 -2.83
C ILE A 127 -20.32 7.58 -3.12
N THR A 128 -20.85 6.86 -2.15
CA THR A 128 -22.22 6.29 -2.20
C THR A 128 -23.19 7.26 -1.55
N HIS A 129 -24.06 7.84 -2.35
CA HIS A 129 -25.08 8.80 -1.92
C HIS A 129 -26.25 8.14 -1.15
N LEU A 130 -27.16 8.96 -0.62
CA LEU A 130 -28.33 8.49 0.14
C LEU A 130 -29.36 7.73 -0.70
N ASP A 131 -29.35 7.93 -2.00
CA ASP A 131 -30.18 7.23 -2.99
C ASP A 131 -29.53 5.94 -3.53
N ASN A 132 -28.36 5.54 -2.96
CA ASN A 132 -27.53 4.45 -3.39
C ASN A 132 -26.86 4.64 -4.77
N THR A 133 -26.91 5.82 -5.36
CA THR A 133 -26.07 6.15 -6.51
C THR A 133 -24.62 6.29 -6.07
N THR A 134 -23.67 6.02 -6.96
CA THR A 134 -22.25 6.09 -6.66
C THR A 134 -21.55 7.03 -7.63
N SER A 135 -20.85 8.03 -7.08
CA SER A 135 -19.97 8.92 -7.85
C SER A 135 -18.52 8.47 -7.73
N TYR A 136 -17.79 8.47 -8.84
CA TYR A 136 -16.39 8.07 -8.89
C TYR A 136 -15.50 9.24 -9.28
N PHE A 137 -14.42 9.40 -8.53
CA PHE A 137 -13.37 10.39 -8.78
C PHE A 137 -12.03 9.69 -8.90
N LYS A 138 -11.33 9.98 -9.98
CA LYS A 138 -9.99 9.42 -10.26
C LYS A 138 -9.02 10.59 -10.48
N CYS A 139 -7.78 10.44 -10.05
CA CYS A 139 -6.73 11.39 -10.39
C CYS A 139 -6.46 11.40 -11.90
N LYS A 140 -6.21 12.59 -12.47
CA LYS A 140 -6.01 12.77 -13.91
C LYS A 140 -4.63 12.34 -14.42
N THR A 141 -3.68 12.12 -13.52
CA THR A 141 -2.25 12.00 -13.88
C THR A 141 -1.74 10.56 -13.96
N CYS A 142 -2.55 9.56 -13.70
CA CYS A 142 -2.10 8.17 -13.68
C CYS A 142 -2.70 7.36 -14.82
N ASP A 143 -2.04 7.44 -15.97
CA ASP A 143 -2.13 6.42 -17.00
C ASP A 143 -1.04 5.38 -16.72
N ASP A 144 -1.40 4.08 -16.71
CA ASP A 144 -0.52 2.93 -16.61
C ASP A 144 0.13 2.62 -15.23
N LEU A 145 -0.67 2.10 -14.30
CA LEU A 145 -0.14 1.29 -13.20
C LEU A 145 0.33 -0.06 -13.76
N CYS A 146 1.65 -0.22 -13.86
CA CYS A 146 2.29 -1.44 -14.32
C CYS A 146 2.14 -2.61 -13.34
N PHE A 147 2.50 -3.81 -13.79
CA PHE A 147 2.50 -5.07 -13.03
C PHE A 147 2.99 -4.93 -11.58
N GLY A 148 2.28 -5.57 -10.63
CA GLY A 148 2.66 -5.59 -9.22
C GLY A 148 1.98 -4.50 -8.37
N THR A 149 0.81 -4.01 -8.79
CA THR A 149 0.07 -2.98 -8.06
C THR A 149 -0.53 -3.53 -6.77
N HIS A 150 -0.18 -2.89 -5.66
CA HIS A 150 -0.80 -3.14 -4.37
C HIS A 150 -1.99 -2.20 -4.19
N LYS A 151 -3.01 -2.70 -3.48
CA LYS A 151 -4.24 -1.97 -3.20
C LYS A 151 -4.42 -1.79 -1.70
N ILE A 152 -4.65 -0.54 -1.27
CA ILE A 152 -5.04 -0.18 0.09
C ILE A 152 -6.42 0.47 0.00
N THR A 153 -7.34 0.10 0.89
CA THR A 153 -8.69 0.67 0.89
C THR A 153 -9.08 1.08 2.30
N PHE A 154 -9.46 2.34 2.43
CA PHE A 154 -10.07 2.91 3.64
C PHE A 154 -11.49 3.36 3.37
N TYR A 155 -12.26 3.40 4.43
CA TYR A 155 -13.61 3.95 4.42
C TYR A 155 -13.71 5.17 5.33
N VAL A 156 -14.54 6.12 4.94
CA VAL A 156 -14.79 7.35 5.68
C VAL A 156 -16.29 7.54 5.79
N GLY A 157 -16.70 8.13 6.91
CA GLY A 157 -18.09 8.43 7.18
C GLY A 157 -18.82 7.34 7.96
N ASN A 158 -20.02 7.69 8.36
CA ASN A 158 -20.81 6.92 9.31
C ASN A 158 -21.29 5.59 8.73
N ARG A 159 -21.71 5.60 7.45
CA ARG A 159 -22.18 4.43 6.70
C ARG A 159 -21.07 3.78 5.90
N CYS A 160 -19.81 4.24 6.03
CA CYS A 160 -18.73 3.89 5.12
C CYS A 160 -19.05 4.29 3.67
N GLU A 161 -19.71 5.43 3.51
CA GLU A 161 -20.20 5.93 2.23
C GLU A 161 -19.09 6.42 1.31
N ILE A 162 -17.94 6.76 1.85
CA ILE A 162 -16.80 7.20 1.07
C ILE A 162 -15.75 6.09 1.13
N GLU A 163 -15.48 5.51 -0.03
CA GLU A 163 -14.42 4.51 -0.21
C GLU A 163 -13.24 5.18 -0.90
N ILE A 164 -12.09 5.13 -0.25
CA ILE A 164 -10.83 5.65 -0.77
C ILE A 164 -9.94 4.46 -1.05
N THR A 165 -9.67 4.24 -2.33
CA THR A 165 -8.79 3.18 -2.80
C THR A 165 -7.52 3.78 -3.35
N ALA A 166 -6.41 3.46 -2.73
CA ALA A 166 -5.09 3.84 -3.17
C ALA A 166 -4.40 2.64 -3.81
N PHE A 167 -3.86 2.86 -4.98
CA PHE A 167 -3.01 1.92 -5.70
C PHE A 167 -1.58 2.43 -5.64
N TRP A 168 -0.63 1.53 -5.44
CA TRP A 168 0.78 1.86 -5.49
C TRP A 168 1.58 0.71 -6.06
N SER A 169 2.59 1.05 -6.82
CA SER A 169 3.52 0.10 -7.41
C SER A 169 4.96 0.60 -7.23
N TYR A 170 5.89 -0.31 -7.09
CA TYR A 170 7.30 0.02 -6.88
C TYR A 170 8.20 -0.85 -7.75
N LEU A 171 9.38 -0.33 -8.05
CA LEU A 171 10.44 -1.14 -8.63
C LEU A 171 11.01 -2.07 -7.55
N TRP A 172 11.32 -3.33 -7.91
CA TRP A 172 11.91 -4.31 -6.99
C TRP A 172 13.16 -3.77 -6.24
N GLN A 173 13.91 -2.87 -6.86
CA GLN A 173 15.06 -2.19 -6.26
C GLN A 173 14.70 -1.36 -5.03
N ALA A 174 13.51 -0.76 -5.00
CA ALA A 174 13.05 0.04 -3.86
C ALA A 174 12.92 -0.79 -2.59
N ILE A 175 12.54 -2.06 -2.70
CA ILE A 175 12.43 -2.98 -1.55
C ILE A 175 13.80 -3.24 -0.92
N TYR A 176 14.85 -3.41 -1.75
CA TYR A 176 16.19 -3.63 -1.24
C TYR A 176 16.82 -2.38 -0.63
N GLN A 177 16.40 -1.19 -1.08
CA GLN A 177 16.85 0.09 -0.53
C GLN A 177 16.09 0.50 0.73
N TYR A 178 14.86 0.00 0.88
CA TYR A 178 14.03 0.33 2.01
C TYR A 178 14.55 -0.35 3.28
N ASN A 179 14.82 0.46 4.30
CA ASN A 179 15.27 0.00 5.63
C ASN A 179 16.50 -0.93 5.65
N SER A 180 17.26 -0.98 4.53
CA SER A 180 18.48 -1.79 4.47
C SER A 180 19.65 -1.06 5.10
N THR A 181 20.40 -1.77 5.95
CA THR A 181 21.70 -1.27 6.38
C THR A 181 22.73 -1.45 5.26
N PRO A 182 23.74 -0.58 5.14
CA PRO A 182 24.81 -0.75 4.15
C PRO A 182 25.47 -2.13 4.22
N PHE A 183 25.59 -2.71 5.40
CA PHE A 183 26.18 -4.04 5.61
C PHE A 183 25.34 -5.17 5.02
N GLU A 184 23.99 -5.09 5.09
CA GLU A 184 23.09 -6.09 4.49
C GLU A 184 23.21 -6.08 2.96
N VAL A 185 23.25 -4.88 2.36
CA VAL A 185 23.44 -4.74 0.90
C VAL A 185 24.79 -5.28 0.47
N ILE A 186 25.88 -4.95 1.18
CA ILE A 186 27.22 -5.46 0.91
C ILE A 186 27.25 -6.98 1.03
N GLY A 187 26.62 -7.54 2.07
CA GLY A 187 26.53 -8.99 2.28
C GLY A 187 25.85 -9.72 1.12
N ILE A 188 24.73 -9.18 0.61
CA ILE A 188 24.00 -9.75 -0.53
C ILE A 188 24.85 -9.69 -1.79
N VAL A 189 25.49 -8.56 -2.08
CA VAL A 189 26.37 -8.39 -3.25
C VAL A 189 27.54 -9.37 -3.17
N ALA A 190 28.19 -9.48 -2.02
CA ALA A 190 29.29 -10.43 -1.81
C ALA A 190 28.85 -11.89 -2.05
N ALA A 191 27.67 -12.29 -1.54
CA ALA A 191 27.12 -13.62 -1.75
C ALA A 191 26.87 -13.93 -3.23
N VAL A 192 26.30 -12.98 -3.98
CA VAL A 192 26.07 -13.11 -5.43
C VAL A 192 27.40 -13.27 -6.18
N LEU A 193 28.41 -12.46 -5.87
CA LEU A 193 29.74 -12.55 -6.48
C LEU A 193 30.40 -13.90 -6.20
N ILE A 194 30.27 -14.43 -4.98
CA ILE A 194 30.80 -15.76 -4.62
C ILE A 194 30.11 -16.85 -5.46
N ILE A 195 28.79 -16.79 -5.65
CA ILE A 195 28.04 -17.76 -6.45
C ILE A 195 28.51 -17.72 -7.91
N ILE A 196 28.65 -16.52 -8.49
CA ILE A 196 29.15 -16.34 -9.86
C ILE A 196 30.57 -16.92 -10.00
N PHE A 197 31.46 -16.61 -9.06
CA PHE A 197 32.83 -17.08 -9.07
C PHE A 197 32.91 -18.62 -8.94
N CYS A 198 32.13 -19.20 -8.03
CA CYS A 198 32.07 -20.66 -7.87
C CYS A 198 31.52 -21.35 -9.12
N SER A 199 30.48 -20.82 -9.74
CA SER A 199 29.94 -21.34 -11.00
C SER A 199 30.95 -21.28 -12.13
N TRP A 200 31.66 -20.16 -12.28
CA TRP A 200 32.72 -19.99 -13.28
C TRP A 200 33.86 -20.95 -13.05
N TYR A 201 34.33 -21.12 -11.80
CA TYR A 201 35.39 -22.03 -11.42
C TYR A 201 35.02 -23.50 -11.72
N LEU A 202 33.82 -23.93 -11.34
CA LEU A 202 33.33 -25.28 -11.61
C LEU A 202 33.23 -25.57 -13.12
N THR A 203 32.71 -24.61 -13.89
CA THR A 203 32.60 -24.72 -15.35
C THR A 203 33.98 -24.85 -15.98
N LYS A 204 34.95 -24.02 -15.57
CA LYS A 204 36.33 -24.08 -16.06
C LYS A 204 36.99 -25.43 -15.73
N ARG A 205 36.79 -25.94 -14.51
CA ARG A 205 37.30 -27.24 -14.08
C ARG A 205 36.67 -28.39 -14.87
N TYR A 206 35.36 -28.31 -15.12
CA TYR A 206 34.66 -29.33 -15.90
C TYR A 206 35.16 -29.38 -17.34
N ILE A 207 35.34 -28.25 -17.99
CA ILE A 207 35.90 -28.15 -19.36
C ILE A 207 37.32 -28.69 -19.42
N SER A 208 38.16 -28.48 -18.40
CA SER A 208 39.52 -28.98 -18.37
C SER A 208 39.62 -30.50 -18.21
N LEU A 209 38.58 -31.16 -17.69
CA LEU A 209 38.52 -32.62 -17.51
C LEU A 209 38.09 -33.38 -18.78
N ILE A 210 37.34 -32.71 -19.66
CA ILE A 210 36.83 -33.33 -20.92
C ILE A 210 37.95 -33.82 -21.84
N PRO A 211 39.05 -33.10 -22.09
CA PRO A 211 40.14 -33.58 -22.99
C PRO A 211 40.83 -34.82 -22.48
N GLN A 212 40.94 -35.05 -21.19
CA GLN A 212 41.63 -36.23 -20.63
C GLN A 212 40.85 -37.53 -20.88
N HIS A 213 39.52 -37.47 -20.86
CA HIS A 213 38.71 -38.66 -21.15
C HIS A 213 38.73 -39.06 -22.63
N TYR A 214 38.78 -38.10 -23.54
CA TYR A 214 38.86 -38.38 -24.99
C TYR A 214 40.19 -39.00 -25.37
N ASN A 215 41.29 -38.61 -24.74
CA ASN A 215 42.61 -39.22 -25.01
C ASN A 215 42.74 -40.64 -24.48
N LEU A 216 42.06 -40.99 -23.39
CA LEU A 216 42.08 -42.35 -22.83
C LEU A 216 41.31 -43.36 -23.69
N THR A 217 40.24 -42.98 -24.33
CA THR A 217 39.44 -43.84 -25.22
C THR A 217 40.14 -44.14 -26.54
N LEU A 218 40.97 -43.24 -27.05
CA LEU A 218 41.77 -43.47 -28.25
C LEU A 218 42.96 -44.44 -28.02
N PHE A 219 43.48 -44.56 -26.80
CA PHE A 219 44.58 -45.50 -26.48
C PHE A 219 44.11 -46.94 -26.23
N ILE A 220 42.80 -47.19 -26.02
CA ILE A 220 42.25 -48.53 -25.77
C ILE A 220 41.82 -49.23 -27.08
N SER A 221 41.76 -48.50 -28.22
CA SER A 221 41.28 -49.01 -29.51
C SER A 221 42.40 -49.23 -30.54
N SER A 222 43.65 -49.19 -30.15
CA SER A 222 44.85 -49.65 -30.95
C SER A 222 45.46 -50.87 -30.30
#